data_cf62bf3e1d7e65220138287c55853d1f
#
_entry.id   cf62bf3e1d7e65220138287c55853d1f
#
_cell.length_a   1.000
_cell.length_b   1.000
_cell.length_c   1.000
_cell.angle_alpha   90.00
_cell.angle_beta   90.00
_cell.angle_gamma   90.00
#
_symmetry.space_group_name_H-M   'P 1'
#
loop_
_entity.id
_entity.type
_entity.pdbx_description
1 polymer ?
#
loop_
_entity_poly.entity_id
_entity_poly.type
_entity_poly.pdbx_seq_one_letter_code
_entity_poly.pdbx_strand_id
1 'polypeptide(L)'
;MTIRVAIAQCAPALGAVKRNLDMHQTWIARARDAGARLVVFPELALTGYYLKDLAADVAVGLDHPLLAPIAEASRDLDVSTGFVERSRDAKLHIAQGYWSRGTLVHVHRKVYLPTYGIFDDGRYFGPGDRFETFPSAGGTAGIAICEDAWHVSTPYLYAAAGATLLLGPSASPGRGVAEGGDLGTAESCRLMDRFYAQYLTLYVLYANRVGHEDGIAFWGGSEIVAPDGTLVARAPEFDEHLLVGEVDPDLVARERARNPLLRDERDDIVLRNIASRLGLAFDRRD
;
A
#
# COMPACT_ATOMS: atom_id res chain seq x y z
N MET A 1 -20.61 -1.30 10.51
CA MET A 1 -20.89 -2.58 9.83
C MET A 1 -19.55 -3.18 9.38
N THR A 2 -19.20 -4.33 9.90
CA THR A 2 -17.95 -5.02 9.59
C THR A 2 -17.92 -5.46 8.13
N ILE A 3 -16.79 -5.29 7.45
CA ILE A 3 -16.57 -5.78 6.10
C ILE A 3 -15.41 -6.78 6.08
N ARG A 4 -15.47 -7.71 5.15
CA ARG A 4 -14.37 -8.64 4.90
C ARG A 4 -13.44 -8.06 3.83
N VAL A 5 -12.14 -8.08 4.11
CA VAL A 5 -11.07 -7.65 3.19
C VAL A 5 -10.12 -8.79 2.91
N ALA A 6 -9.47 -8.75 1.77
CA ALA A 6 -8.48 -9.74 1.38
C ALA A 6 -7.16 -9.09 0.97
N ILE A 7 -6.05 -9.78 1.21
CA ILE A 7 -4.73 -9.46 0.68
C ILE A 7 -4.25 -10.64 -0.16
N ALA A 8 -3.92 -10.38 -1.42
CA ALA A 8 -3.39 -11.38 -2.33
C ALA A 8 -1.86 -11.41 -2.23
N GLN A 9 -1.31 -12.16 -1.27
CA GLN A 9 0.12 -12.42 -1.21
C GLN A 9 0.52 -13.34 -2.36
N CYS A 10 1.03 -12.77 -3.44
CA CYS A 10 1.29 -13.46 -4.70
C CYS A 10 2.75 -13.32 -5.17
N ALA A 11 3.14 -14.15 -6.17
CA ALA A 11 4.45 -14.15 -6.80
C ALA A 11 4.36 -13.67 -8.26
N PRO A 12 4.32 -12.35 -8.52
CA PRO A 12 4.28 -11.83 -9.89
C PRO A 12 5.51 -12.25 -10.69
N ALA A 13 5.32 -12.60 -11.95
CA ALA A 13 6.42 -12.91 -12.85
C ALA A 13 6.98 -11.61 -13.47
N LEU A 14 8.30 -11.41 -13.36
CA LEU A 14 8.98 -10.21 -13.82
C LEU A 14 8.75 -9.94 -15.31
N GLY A 15 8.22 -8.75 -15.66
CA GLY A 15 7.91 -8.30 -17.02
C GLY A 15 6.75 -9.01 -17.71
N ALA A 16 6.17 -10.05 -17.12
CA ALA A 16 5.18 -10.91 -17.75
C ALA A 16 3.73 -10.42 -17.51
N VAL A 17 3.41 -9.19 -17.94
CA VAL A 17 2.18 -8.47 -17.61
C VAL A 17 0.91 -9.28 -17.89
N LYS A 18 0.82 -9.96 -19.04
CA LYS A 18 -0.37 -10.78 -19.38
C LYS A 18 -0.56 -11.93 -18.41
N ARG A 19 0.52 -12.67 -18.08
CA ARG A 19 0.49 -13.75 -17.09
C ARG A 19 0.10 -13.23 -15.72
N ASN A 20 0.62 -12.07 -15.33
CA ASN A 20 0.27 -11.45 -14.05
C ASN A 20 -1.20 -10.98 -14.03
N LEU A 21 -1.74 -10.52 -15.13
CA LEU A 21 -3.16 -10.19 -15.24
C LEU A 21 -4.05 -11.43 -15.07
N ASP A 22 -3.71 -12.58 -15.69
CA ASP A 22 -4.41 -13.85 -15.48
C ASP A 22 -4.34 -14.30 -14.01
N MET A 23 -3.18 -14.13 -13.37
CA MET A 23 -3.00 -14.33 -11.93
C MET A 23 -3.95 -13.43 -11.12
N HIS A 24 -4.04 -12.14 -11.44
CA HIS A 24 -4.96 -11.21 -10.77
C HIS A 24 -6.40 -11.70 -10.84
N GLN A 25 -6.88 -12.11 -12.03
CA GLN A 25 -8.24 -12.63 -12.18
C GLN A 25 -8.50 -13.83 -11.27
N THR A 26 -7.53 -14.73 -11.14
CA THR A 26 -7.61 -15.88 -10.24
C THR A 26 -7.72 -15.46 -8.78
N TRP A 27 -6.86 -14.53 -8.32
CA TRP A 27 -6.89 -14.06 -6.92
C TRP A 27 -8.14 -13.22 -6.61
N ILE A 28 -8.62 -12.42 -7.55
CA ILE A 28 -9.86 -11.65 -7.41
C ILE A 28 -11.05 -12.60 -7.28
N ALA A 29 -11.13 -13.67 -8.11
CA ALA A 29 -12.18 -14.67 -7.98
C ALA A 29 -12.17 -15.33 -6.60
N ARG A 30 -10.99 -15.78 -6.12
CA ARG A 30 -10.84 -16.37 -4.78
C ARG A 30 -11.24 -15.40 -3.67
N ALA A 31 -10.90 -14.11 -3.77
CA ALA A 31 -11.29 -13.09 -2.80
C ALA A 31 -12.82 -12.88 -2.79
N ARG A 32 -13.44 -12.87 -3.97
CA ARG A 32 -14.90 -12.80 -4.13
C ARG A 32 -15.60 -14.01 -3.50
N ASP A 33 -15.10 -15.22 -3.76
CA ASP A 33 -15.64 -16.48 -3.18
C ASP A 33 -15.52 -16.49 -1.66
N ALA A 34 -14.45 -15.86 -1.11
CA ALA A 34 -14.28 -15.66 0.32
C ALA A 34 -15.18 -14.54 0.90
N GLY A 35 -15.99 -13.87 0.08
CA GLY A 35 -16.90 -12.80 0.49
C GLY A 35 -16.22 -11.47 0.81
N ALA A 36 -15.02 -11.24 0.30
CA ALA A 36 -14.32 -9.98 0.48
C ALA A 36 -15.00 -8.84 -0.30
N ARG A 37 -14.90 -7.63 0.22
CA ARG A 37 -15.37 -6.38 -0.40
C ARG A 37 -14.21 -5.54 -0.95
N LEU A 38 -12.99 -5.88 -0.59
CA LEU A 38 -11.75 -5.28 -1.05
C LEU A 38 -10.69 -6.37 -1.16
N VAL A 39 -9.93 -6.36 -2.25
CA VAL A 39 -8.67 -7.12 -2.38
C VAL A 39 -7.51 -6.18 -2.67
N VAL A 40 -6.43 -6.35 -1.92
CA VAL A 40 -5.18 -5.56 -2.06
C VAL A 40 -4.08 -6.47 -2.58
N PHE A 41 -3.47 -6.05 -3.68
CA PHE A 41 -2.29 -6.69 -4.26
C PHE A 41 -1.02 -5.94 -3.87
N PRO A 42 0.13 -6.60 -3.90
CA PRO A 42 1.44 -6.00 -3.62
C PRO A 42 1.84 -4.88 -4.60
N GLU A 43 2.91 -4.18 -4.24
CA GLU A 43 3.61 -3.23 -5.11
C GLU A 43 4.01 -3.89 -6.43
N LEU A 44 3.75 -3.20 -7.56
CA LEU A 44 4.08 -3.65 -8.91
C LEU A 44 3.59 -5.08 -9.24
N ALA A 45 2.46 -5.50 -8.67
CA ALA A 45 1.95 -6.86 -8.86
C ALA A 45 1.59 -7.19 -10.32
N LEU A 46 1.30 -6.20 -11.17
CA LEU A 46 1.07 -6.42 -12.61
C LEU A 46 2.35 -6.61 -13.41
N THR A 47 3.50 -6.14 -12.92
CA THR A 47 4.73 -6.07 -13.73
C THR A 47 5.90 -6.85 -13.16
N GLY A 48 5.88 -7.19 -11.87
CA GLY A 48 7.06 -7.53 -11.11
C GLY A 48 7.83 -6.28 -10.71
N TYR A 49 8.78 -6.42 -9.78
CA TYR A 49 9.43 -5.27 -9.14
C TYR A 49 10.78 -4.91 -9.79
N TYR A 50 11.65 -5.87 -10.02
CA TYR A 50 13.06 -5.62 -10.40
C TYR A 50 13.21 -5.41 -11.91
N LEU A 51 12.44 -4.49 -12.47
CA LEU A 51 12.26 -4.29 -13.92
C LEU A 51 13.48 -3.69 -14.61
N LYS A 52 14.22 -2.79 -13.96
CA LYS A 52 15.31 -2.05 -14.60
C LYS A 52 14.84 -1.41 -15.93
N ASP A 53 15.57 -1.66 -17.00
CA ASP A 53 15.27 -1.12 -18.35
C ASP A 53 13.93 -1.62 -18.91
N LEU A 54 13.41 -2.76 -18.44
CA LEU A 54 12.08 -3.27 -18.84
C LEU A 54 10.93 -2.36 -18.37
N ALA A 55 11.17 -1.44 -17.42
CA ALA A 55 10.12 -0.57 -16.89
C ALA A 55 9.40 0.21 -18.02
N ALA A 56 10.15 0.66 -19.04
CA ALA A 56 9.58 1.38 -20.17
C ALA A 56 8.67 0.51 -21.06
N ASP A 57 8.98 -0.78 -21.17
CA ASP A 57 8.23 -1.71 -22.06
C ASP A 57 6.90 -2.13 -21.44
N VAL A 58 6.83 -2.21 -20.09
CA VAL A 58 5.64 -2.66 -19.36
C VAL A 58 4.74 -1.50 -18.88
N ALA A 59 5.19 -0.25 -19.04
CA ALA A 59 4.49 0.93 -18.56
C ALA A 59 3.23 1.23 -19.40
N VAL A 60 2.13 1.52 -18.71
CA VAL A 60 0.82 1.82 -19.31
C VAL A 60 0.24 3.13 -18.81
N GLY A 61 -0.52 3.82 -19.65
CA GLY A 61 -1.36 4.96 -19.22
C GLY A 61 -2.57 4.48 -18.41
N LEU A 62 -3.17 5.40 -17.64
CA LEU A 62 -4.32 5.08 -16.77
C LEU A 62 -5.57 4.62 -17.52
N ASP A 63 -5.70 4.98 -18.78
CA ASP A 63 -6.80 4.63 -19.69
C ASP A 63 -6.47 3.45 -20.61
N HIS A 64 -5.32 2.80 -20.40
CA HIS A 64 -4.87 1.72 -21.27
C HIS A 64 -5.78 0.48 -21.16
N PRO A 65 -6.16 -0.16 -22.30
CA PRO A 65 -7.08 -1.33 -22.32
C PRO A 65 -6.63 -2.51 -21.45
N LEU A 66 -5.35 -2.63 -21.16
CA LEU A 66 -4.80 -3.66 -20.27
C LEU A 66 -5.37 -3.58 -18.85
N LEU A 67 -5.79 -2.40 -18.38
CA LEU A 67 -6.39 -2.20 -17.07
C LEU A 67 -7.91 -2.48 -17.05
N ALA A 68 -8.55 -2.64 -18.22
CA ALA A 68 -9.99 -2.87 -18.31
C ALA A 68 -10.47 -4.14 -17.59
N PRO A 69 -9.74 -5.29 -17.61
CA PRO A 69 -10.13 -6.47 -16.83
C PRO A 69 -10.13 -6.24 -15.30
N ILE A 70 -9.25 -5.39 -14.79
CA ILE A 70 -9.23 -5.00 -13.37
C ILE A 70 -10.46 -4.14 -13.05
N ALA A 71 -10.74 -3.14 -13.89
CA ALA A 71 -11.92 -2.31 -13.76
C ALA A 71 -13.21 -3.16 -13.79
N GLU A 72 -13.35 -4.07 -14.75
CA GLU A 72 -14.52 -4.96 -14.82
C GLU A 72 -14.66 -5.83 -13.57
N ALA A 73 -13.57 -6.41 -13.08
CA ALA A 73 -13.57 -7.24 -11.89
C ALA A 73 -13.93 -6.45 -10.62
N SER A 74 -13.75 -5.12 -10.65
CA SER A 74 -14.05 -4.24 -9.51
C SER A 74 -15.52 -3.79 -9.41
N ARG A 75 -16.44 -4.33 -10.19
CA ARG A 75 -17.87 -3.95 -10.15
C ARG A 75 -18.53 -4.27 -8.80
N ASP A 76 -18.15 -5.38 -8.20
CA ASP A 76 -18.74 -5.92 -6.96
C ASP A 76 -17.72 -6.13 -5.83
N LEU A 77 -16.43 -5.96 -6.11
CA LEU A 77 -15.33 -6.11 -5.18
C LEU A 77 -14.26 -5.05 -5.49
N ASP A 78 -13.97 -4.15 -4.57
CA ASP A 78 -12.92 -3.15 -4.77
C ASP A 78 -11.54 -3.83 -4.96
N VAL A 79 -10.75 -3.32 -5.90
CA VAL A 79 -9.43 -3.89 -6.23
C VAL A 79 -8.36 -2.80 -6.12
N SER A 80 -7.31 -3.05 -5.34
CA SER A 80 -6.10 -2.21 -5.33
C SER A 80 -4.92 -3.00 -5.85
N THR A 81 -4.24 -2.51 -6.90
CA THR A 81 -3.06 -3.19 -7.47
C THR A 81 -2.01 -2.25 -8.02
N GLY A 82 -0.74 -2.72 -7.96
CA GLY A 82 0.45 -2.00 -8.40
C GLY A 82 0.84 -2.27 -9.85
N PHE A 83 1.24 -1.22 -10.55
CA PHE A 83 1.71 -1.27 -11.94
C PHE A 83 2.69 -0.12 -12.23
N VAL A 84 3.41 -0.20 -13.35
CA VAL A 84 4.18 0.93 -13.85
C VAL A 84 3.27 1.84 -14.67
N GLU A 85 3.06 3.05 -14.16
CA GLU A 85 2.31 4.08 -14.88
C GLU A 85 3.23 4.86 -15.81
N ARG A 86 2.77 5.08 -17.04
CA ARG A 86 3.31 6.09 -17.94
C ARG A 86 2.41 7.32 -17.91
N SER A 87 2.90 8.39 -17.30
CA SER A 87 2.18 9.66 -17.24
C SER A 87 2.10 10.37 -18.60
N ARG A 88 1.25 11.38 -18.70
CA ARG A 88 1.05 12.13 -19.96
C ARG A 88 2.31 12.86 -20.44
N ASP A 89 3.20 13.22 -19.53
CA ASP A 89 4.53 13.82 -19.83
C ASP A 89 5.63 12.76 -20.01
N ALA A 90 5.21 11.49 -20.25
CA ALA A 90 6.05 10.34 -20.53
C ALA A 90 7.00 9.91 -19.38
N LYS A 91 6.81 10.40 -18.16
CA LYS A 91 7.50 9.89 -16.99
C LYS A 91 6.93 8.55 -16.57
N LEU A 92 7.79 7.70 -16.00
CA LEU A 92 7.39 6.43 -15.43
C LEU A 92 7.24 6.58 -13.92
N HIS A 93 6.19 5.98 -13.36
CA HIS A 93 5.95 5.98 -11.92
C HIS A 93 5.63 4.57 -11.43
N ILE A 94 6.10 4.25 -10.23
CA ILE A 94 5.55 3.13 -9.47
C ILE A 94 4.21 3.60 -8.93
N ALA A 95 3.13 3.01 -9.43
CA ALA A 95 1.77 3.42 -9.10
C ALA A 95 0.96 2.29 -8.48
N GLN A 96 0.09 2.64 -7.54
CA GLN A 96 -0.95 1.77 -7.00
C GLN A 96 -2.31 2.37 -7.33
N GLY A 97 -3.07 1.67 -8.16
CA GLY A 97 -4.44 2.05 -8.49
C GLY A 97 -5.45 1.44 -7.53
N TYR A 98 -6.57 2.12 -7.35
CA TYR A 98 -7.73 1.63 -6.62
C TYR A 98 -8.97 1.72 -7.51
N TRP A 99 -9.56 0.58 -7.81
CA TRP A 99 -10.77 0.46 -8.63
C TRP A 99 -11.95 0.07 -7.77
N SER A 100 -13.08 0.73 -8.00
CA SER A 100 -14.36 0.43 -7.36
C SER A 100 -15.50 0.64 -8.35
N ARG A 101 -16.50 -0.21 -8.32
CA ARG A 101 -17.69 -0.13 -9.18
C ARG A 101 -17.39 -0.01 -10.68
N GLY A 102 -16.34 -0.68 -11.13
CA GLY A 102 -15.92 -0.68 -12.53
C GLY A 102 -15.10 0.54 -12.95
N THR A 103 -14.69 1.42 -12.05
CA THR A 103 -13.95 2.64 -12.36
C THR A 103 -12.68 2.76 -11.52
N LEU A 104 -11.66 3.41 -12.10
CA LEU A 104 -10.46 3.83 -11.36
C LEU A 104 -10.83 5.04 -10.50
N VAL A 105 -10.85 4.86 -9.19
CA VAL A 105 -11.23 5.90 -8.20
C VAL A 105 -10.03 6.73 -7.78
N HIS A 106 -8.87 6.08 -7.59
CA HIS A 106 -7.67 6.74 -7.10
C HIS A 106 -6.42 6.08 -7.67
N VAL A 107 -5.36 6.89 -7.83
CA VAL A 107 -4.00 6.43 -8.15
C VAL A 107 -3.03 7.14 -7.24
N HIS A 108 -2.29 6.37 -6.45
CA HIS A 108 -1.15 6.88 -5.70
C HIS A 108 0.14 6.53 -6.46
N ARG A 109 1.02 7.51 -6.66
CA ARG A 109 2.37 7.34 -7.18
C ARG A 109 3.35 7.36 -6.02
N LYS A 110 4.22 6.36 -5.94
CA LYS A 110 5.24 6.26 -4.88
C LYS A 110 6.05 7.55 -4.78
N VAL A 111 6.06 8.16 -3.61
CA VAL A 111 6.72 9.44 -3.36
C VAL A 111 8.19 9.24 -3.02
N TYR A 112 8.47 8.28 -2.17
CA TYR A 112 9.83 7.97 -1.73
C TYR A 112 10.40 6.81 -2.55
N LEU A 113 11.38 7.13 -3.40
CA LEU A 113 12.04 6.18 -4.30
C LEU A 113 13.40 5.79 -3.71
N PRO A 114 13.54 4.59 -3.08
CA PRO A 114 14.79 4.19 -2.47
C PRO A 114 15.90 3.97 -3.52
N THR A 115 17.12 4.41 -3.17
CA THR A 115 18.34 4.27 -3.99
C THR A 115 19.50 3.71 -3.17
N TYR A 116 19.19 2.97 -2.11
CA TYR A 116 20.17 2.36 -1.21
C TYR A 116 20.04 0.83 -1.18
N GLY A 117 21.12 0.17 -0.79
CA GLY A 117 21.16 -1.30 -0.70
C GLY A 117 20.99 -1.96 -2.06
N ILE A 118 19.87 -2.67 -2.25
CA ILE A 118 19.53 -3.32 -3.52
C ILE A 118 18.54 -2.50 -4.34
N PHE A 119 18.06 -1.39 -3.81
CA PHE A 119 17.05 -0.55 -4.45
C PHE A 119 17.67 0.47 -5.39
N ASP A 120 17.03 0.70 -6.52
CA ASP A 120 17.47 1.67 -7.53
C ASP A 120 16.24 2.37 -8.19
N ASP A 121 15.16 2.51 -7.43
CA ASP A 121 13.87 3.02 -7.95
C ASP A 121 14.05 4.41 -8.57
N GLY A 122 14.78 5.31 -7.91
CA GLY A 122 14.98 6.68 -8.37
C GLY A 122 15.76 6.81 -9.67
N ARG A 123 16.39 5.73 -10.17
CA ARG A 123 17.04 5.70 -11.47
C ARG A 123 16.04 5.57 -12.63
N TYR A 124 14.96 4.84 -12.41
CA TYR A 124 14.02 4.45 -13.47
C TYR A 124 12.68 5.17 -13.37
N PHE A 125 12.30 5.64 -12.18
CA PHE A 125 10.97 6.19 -11.90
C PHE A 125 11.04 7.63 -11.39
N GLY A 126 10.03 8.41 -11.75
CA GLY A 126 9.79 9.72 -11.15
C GLY A 126 8.95 9.60 -9.87
N PRO A 127 9.24 10.42 -8.84
CA PRO A 127 8.46 10.41 -7.61
C PRO A 127 7.04 10.92 -7.82
N GLY A 128 6.11 10.48 -6.96
CA GLY A 128 4.85 11.16 -6.72
C GLY A 128 5.06 12.48 -5.99
N ASP A 129 4.01 13.30 -5.89
CA ASP A 129 4.08 14.65 -5.33
C ASP A 129 3.03 14.94 -4.25
N ARG A 130 2.20 13.94 -3.88
CA ARG A 130 1.08 14.14 -2.96
C ARG A 130 0.67 12.87 -2.22
N PHE A 131 0.03 13.09 -1.08
CA PHE A 131 -0.65 12.07 -0.27
C PHE A 131 -2.12 12.47 -0.15
N GLU A 132 -3.00 11.75 -0.84
CA GLU A 132 -4.44 12.04 -0.90
C GLU A 132 -5.24 10.86 -0.39
N THR A 133 -6.26 11.13 0.44
CA THR A 133 -7.21 10.12 0.87
C THR A 133 -8.35 9.97 -0.13
N PHE A 134 -8.97 8.80 -0.17
CA PHE A 134 -10.08 8.49 -1.07
C PHE A 134 -11.10 7.55 -0.40
N PRO A 135 -12.36 7.53 -0.87
CA PRO A 135 -13.36 6.60 -0.36
C PRO A 135 -13.07 5.16 -0.81
N SER A 136 -13.16 4.22 0.13
CA SER A 136 -12.98 2.78 -0.11
C SER A 136 -14.10 1.97 0.52
N ALA A 137 -14.18 0.66 0.21
CA ALA A 137 -15.13 -0.25 0.86
C ALA A 137 -14.96 -0.28 2.39
N GLY A 138 -13.75 -0.03 2.92
CA GLY A 138 -13.42 -0.04 4.36
C GLY A 138 -13.49 1.31 5.06
N GLY A 139 -13.92 2.36 4.36
CA GLY A 139 -13.92 3.73 4.88
C GLY A 139 -12.99 4.64 4.05
N THR A 140 -12.48 5.72 4.65
CA THR A 140 -11.51 6.59 4.00
C THR A 140 -10.13 5.93 4.01
N ALA A 141 -9.52 5.75 2.85
CA ALA A 141 -8.24 5.07 2.70
C ALA A 141 -7.12 6.01 2.27
N GLY A 142 -5.89 5.66 2.64
CA GLY A 142 -4.64 6.14 2.07
C GLY A 142 -3.81 4.98 1.55
N ILE A 143 -2.90 5.24 0.61
CA ILE A 143 -1.96 4.24 0.07
C ILE A 143 -0.53 4.70 0.36
N ALA A 144 0.26 3.85 1.02
CA ALA A 144 1.69 4.04 1.26
C ALA A 144 2.45 2.89 0.60
N ILE A 145 3.07 3.14 -0.55
CA ILE A 145 3.77 2.11 -1.31
C ILE A 145 5.15 1.87 -0.67
N CYS A 146 5.33 0.73 -0.02
CA CYS A 146 6.60 0.22 0.47
C CYS A 146 7.41 1.29 1.22
N GLU A 147 8.40 1.93 0.57
CA GLU A 147 9.25 2.98 1.15
C GLU A 147 8.45 4.18 1.69
N ASP A 148 7.28 4.49 1.13
CA ASP A 148 6.43 5.57 1.66
C ASP A 148 6.09 5.35 3.14
N ALA A 149 5.91 4.09 3.56
CA ALA A 149 5.59 3.75 4.96
C ALA A 149 6.79 3.89 5.91
N TRP A 150 8.04 3.88 5.41
CA TRP A 150 9.23 4.11 6.23
C TRP A 150 9.41 5.58 6.64
N HIS A 151 8.67 6.47 6.00
CA HIS A 151 8.62 7.90 6.34
C HIS A 151 7.37 8.17 7.17
N VAL A 152 7.55 8.38 8.47
CA VAL A 152 6.46 8.55 9.45
C VAL A 152 5.46 9.65 9.06
N SER A 153 5.89 10.65 8.30
CA SER A 153 5.02 11.71 7.78
C SER A 153 3.94 11.20 6.86
N THR A 154 4.16 10.13 6.11
CA THR A 154 3.17 9.59 5.17
C THR A 154 1.93 9.06 5.88
N PRO A 155 2.00 8.06 6.79
CA PRO A 155 0.83 7.59 7.53
C PRO A 155 0.21 8.68 8.41
N TYR A 156 1.05 9.59 8.96
CA TYR A 156 0.56 10.72 9.74
C TYR A 156 -0.33 11.65 8.90
N LEU A 157 0.10 12.05 7.71
CA LEU A 157 -0.69 12.91 6.81
C LEU A 157 -2.02 12.26 6.41
N TYR A 158 -2.03 10.95 6.15
CA TYR A 158 -3.28 10.22 5.89
C TYR A 158 -4.21 10.21 7.10
N ALA A 159 -3.68 9.95 8.30
CA ALA A 159 -4.46 9.96 9.52
C ALA A 159 -5.04 11.35 9.85
N ALA A 160 -4.23 12.41 9.69
CA ALA A 160 -4.65 13.80 9.84
C ALA A 160 -5.73 14.19 8.81
N ALA A 161 -5.66 13.63 7.58
CA ALA A 161 -6.69 13.79 6.56
C ALA A 161 -7.92 12.88 6.77
N GLY A 162 -8.03 12.19 7.91
CA GLY A 162 -9.19 11.40 8.30
C GLY A 162 -9.19 9.96 7.80
N ALA A 163 -8.08 9.43 7.29
CA ALA A 163 -8.02 8.03 6.89
C ALA A 163 -8.34 7.08 8.06
N THR A 164 -9.09 6.05 7.77
CA THR A 164 -9.42 4.95 8.69
C THR A 164 -8.76 3.64 8.28
N LEU A 165 -8.17 3.64 7.07
CA LEU A 165 -7.53 2.49 6.44
C LEU A 165 -6.26 2.93 5.73
N LEU A 166 -5.14 2.26 6.01
CA LEU A 166 -3.87 2.40 5.31
C LEU A 166 -3.61 1.13 4.50
N LEU A 167 -3.52 1.27 3.19
CA LEU A 167 -3.08 0.21 2.30
C LEU A 167 -1.56 0.32 2.13
N GLY A 168 -0.82 -0.72 2.53
CA GLY A 168 0.63 -0.80 2.47
C GLY A 168 1.12 -1.83 1.44
N PRO A 169 0.92 -1.62 0.12
CA PRO A 169 1.44 -2.52 -0.89
C PRO A 169 2.97 -2.46 -0.92
N SER A 170 3.61 -3.61 -0.90
CA SER A 170 5.06 -3.72 -0.75
C SER A 170 5.68 -4.81 -1.62
N ALA A 171 6.95 -4.59 -1.98
CA ALA A 171 7.87 -5.58 -2.53
C ALA A 171 9.10 -5.62 -1.62
N SER A 172 8.88 -5.98 -0.34
CA SER A 172 9.91 -5.99 0.69
C SER A 172 10.73 -7.27 0.62
N PRO A 173 12.06 -7.18 0.44
CA PRO A 173 12.93 -8.36 0.38
C PRO A 173 13.22 -8.90 1.78
N GLY A 174 13.47 -10.21 1.87
CA GLY A 174 13.98 -10.86 3.07
C GLY A 174 15.44 -10.48 3.31
N ARG A 175 15.73 -9.66 4.33
CA ARG A 175 17.08 -9.18 4.66
C ARG A 175 17.31 -9.13 6.15
N GLY A 176 18.58 -9.33 6.50
CA GLY A 176 19.03 -9.30 7.89
C GLY A 176 18.57 -10.52 8.69
N VAL A 177 19.24 -10.75 9.80
CA VAL A 177 18.86 -11.77 10.78
C VAL A 177 18.67 -11.04 12.10
N ALA A 178 17.44 -11.10 12.63
CA ALA A 178 17.13 -10.59 13.96
C ALA A 178 17.51 -11.61 15.06
N GLU A 179 17.53 -11.16 16.31
CA GLU A 179 17.65 -12.06 17.45
C GLU A 179 16.49 -13.10 17.40
N GLY A 180 16.83 -14.37 17.47
CA GLY A 180 15.83 -15.46 17.36
C GLY A 180 15.75 -16.11 15.98
N GLY A 181 16.47 -15.58 14.95
CA GLY A 181 16.54 -16.18 13.61
C GLY A 181 15.49 -15.65 12.63
N ASP A 182 14.64 -14.71 13.03
CA ASP A 182 13.68 -14.03 12.17
C ASP A 182 14.36 -13.08 11.19
N LEU A 183 13.65 -12.68 10.13
CA LEU A 183 14.13 -11.68 9.19
C LEU A 183 14.07 -10.27 9.80
N GLY A 184 15.18 -9.53 9.83
CA GLY A 184 15.23 -8.18 10.36
C GLY A 184 14.29 -7.20 9.66
N THR A 185 14.08 -7.36 8.35
CA THR A 185 13.08 -6.56 7.59
C THR A 185 11.66 -6.89 8.01
N ALA A 186 11.34 -8.17 8.28
CA ALA A 186 10.02 -8.57 8.74
C ALA A 186 9.69 -7.98 10.11
N GLU A 187 10.63 -8.03 11.05
CA GLU A 187 10.48 -7.44 12.38
C GLU A 187 10.21 -5.92 12.29
N SER A 188 10.98 -5.21 11.47
CA SER A 188 10.81 -3.77 11.28
C SER A 188 9.45 -3.42 10.67
N CYS A 189 8.99 -4.16 9.65
CA CYS A 189 7.67 -3.96 9.05
C CYS A 189 6.55 -4.18 10.07
N ARG A 190 6.59 -5.29 10.82
CA ARG A 190 5.61 -5.61 11.88
C ARG A 190 5.54 -4.54 12.97
N LEU A 191 6.71 -3.99 13.35
CA LEU A 191 6.78 -2.88 14.30
C LEU A 191 6.10 -1.63 13.77
N MET A 192 6.39 -1.27 12.51
CA MET A 192 5.78 -0.10 11.86
C MET A 192 4.27 -0.25 11.71
N ASP A 193 3.81 -1.39 11.21
CA ASP A 193 2.38 -1.65 10.97
C ASP A 193 1.60 -1.56 12.27
N ARG A 194 2.09 -2.18 13.33
CA ARG A 194 1.49 -2.11 14.66
C ARG A 194 1.54 -0.69 15.24
N PHE A 195 2.65 0.02 15.09
CA PHE A 195 2.80 1.40 15.55
C PHE A 195 1.79 2.31 14.86
N TYR A 196 1.72 2.29 13.53
CA TYR A 196 0.79 3.12 12.77
C TYR A 196 -0.67 2.78 13.09
N ALA A 197 -1.01 1.50 13.16
CA ALA A 197 -2.35 1.08 13.51
C ALA A 197 -2.79 1.65 14.86
N GLN A 198 -1.97 1.48 15.89
CA GLN A 198 -2.30 1.83 17.26
C GLN A 198 -2.24 3.35 17.52
N TYR A 199 -1.18 4.04 17.07
CA TYR A 199 -0.98 5.45 17.38
C TYR A 199 -1.76 6.39 16.47
N LEU A 200 -1.99 5.99 15.22
CA LEU A 200 -2.79 6.75 14.26
C LEU A 200 -4.25 6.27 14.21
N THR A 201 -4.61 5.26 15.00
CA THR A 201 -5.96 4.71 15.14
C THR A 201 -6.62 4.43 13.78
N LEU A 202 -5.97 3.61 12.95
CA LEU A 202 -6.47 3.17 11.65
C LEU A 202 -6.14 1.68 11.44
N TYR A 203 -6.85 1.02 10.52
CA TYR A 203 -6.45 -0.31 10.07
C TYR A 203 -5.24 -0.22 9.14
N VAL A 204 -4.27 -1.12 9.30
CA VAL A 204 -3.16 -1.30 8.36
C VAL A 204 -3.35 -2.61 7.61
N LEU A 205 -3.36 -2.56 6.28
CA LEU A 205 -3.37 -3.70 5.37
C LEU A 205 -2.02 -3.77 4.66
N TYR A 206 -1.06 -4.46 5.24
CA TYR A 206 0.26 -4.67 4.66
C TYR A 206 0.21 -5.82 3.65
N ALA A 207 0.41 -5.51 2.37
CA ALA A 207 0.33 -6.44 1.25
C ALA A 207 1.72 -6.64 0.63
N ASN A 208 2.48 -7.63 1.11
CA ASN A 208 3.80 -7.93 0.58
C ASN A 208 3.74 -9.09 -0.42
N ARG A 209 4.63 -9.05 -1.41
CA ARG A 209 4.79 -10.14 -2.37
C ARG A 209 5.67 -11.26 -1.82
N VAL A 210 5.61 -12.41 -2.47
CA VAL A 210 6.53 -13.54 -2.30
C VAL A 210 7.27 -13.84 -3.63
N GLY A 211 8.11 -14.86 -3.60
CA GLY A 211 8.84 -15.36 -4.76
C GLY A 211 10.22 -14.71 -4.91
N HIS A 212 10.85 -14.96 -6.06
CA HIS A 212 12.21 -14.53 -6.34
C HIS A 212 12.28 -13.75 -7.65
N GLU A 213 13.06 -12.68 -7.68
CA GLU A 213 13.42 -11.95 -8.89
C GLU A 213 14.90 -11.62 -8.86
N ASP A 214 15.64 -12.01 -9.88
CA ASP A 214 17.07 -11.69 -10.06
C ASP A 214 17.92 -11.97 -8.79
N GLY A 215 17.67 -13.12 -8.13
CA GLY A 215 18.38 -13.51 -6.90
C GLY A 215 17.86 -12.88 -5.60
N ILE A 216 16.86 -12.01 -5.68
CA ILE A 216 16.23 -11.39 -4.52
C ILE A 216 15.02 -12.23 -4.09
N ALA A 217 14.97 -12.64 -2.82
CA ALA A 217 13.82 -13.30 -2.21
C ALA A 217 12.90 -12.28 -1.54
N PHE A 218 11.60 -12.35 -1.81
CA PHE A 218 10.56 -11.56 -1.14
C PHE A 218 9.85 -12.45 -0.12
N TRP A 219 9.72 -11.94 1.11
CA TRP A 219 9.40 -12.79 2.25
C TRP A 219 7.88 -12.97 2.52
N GLY A 220 7.01 -12.16 1.92
CA GLY A 220 5.58 -12.24 2.18
C GLY A 220 5.19 -11.70 3.56
N GLY A 221 4.61 -12.56 4.40
CA GLY A 221 4.20 -12.21 5.76
C GLY A 221 3.20 -11.06 5.82
N SER A 222 2.37 -10.89 4.78
CA SER A 222 1.32 -9.88 4.73
C SER A 222 0.43 -9.94 5.96
N GLU A 223 -0.02 -8.78 6.46
CA GLU A 223 -0.82 -8.75 7.67
C GLU A 223 -1.91 -7.68 7.68
N ILE A 224 -2.90 -7.89 8.51
CA ILE A 224 -3.97 -6.92 8.83
C ILE A 224 -3.86 -6.61 10.30
N VAL A 225 -3.66 -5.33 10.63
CA VAL A 225 -3.56 -4.83 12.01
C VAL A 225 -4.70 -3.87 12.29
N ALA A 226 -5.38 -4.09 13.42
CA ALA A 226 -6.51 -3.26 13.87
C ALA A 226 -6.05 -1.98 14.57
N PRO A 227 -6.91 -0.93 14.68
CA PRO A 227 -6.57 0.37 15.25
C PRO A 227 -6.21 0.35 16.76
N ASP A 228 -6.42 -0.75 17.45
CA ASP A 228 -5.94 -0.99 18.82
C ASP A 228 -4.56 -1.68 18.87
N GLY A 229 -3.93 -1.92 17.71
CA GLY A 229 -2.66 -2.64 17.58
C GLY A 229 -2.80 -4.17 17.57
N THR A 230 -4.02 -4.71 17.59
CA THR A 230 -4.27 -6.15 17.53
C THR A 230 -4.01 -6.69 16.13
N LEU A 231 -3.27 -7.80 16.05
CA LEU A 231 -3.12 -8.55 14.80
C LEU A 231 -4.43 -9.27 14.48
N VAL A 232 -5.09 -8.88 13.39
CA VAL A 232 -6.32 -9.53 12.91
C VAL A 232 -5.99 -10.82 12.19
N ALA A 233 -5.03 -10.77 11.27
CA ALA A 233 -4.59 -11.94 10.50
C ALA A 233 -3.19 -11.70 9.93
N ARG A 234 -2.43 -12.80 9.70
CA ARG A 234 -1.12 -12.79 9.05
C ARG A 234 -0.96 -13.98 8.12
N ALA A 235 -0.43 -13.72 6.94
CA ALA A 235 -0.07 -14.75 5.96
C ALA A 235 1.25 -15.45 6.35
N PRO A 236 1.49 -16.69 5.90
CA PRO A 236 2.78 -17.34 6.05
C PRO A 236 3.88 -16.58 5.31
N GLU A 237 5.11 -16.77 5.72
CA GLU A 237 6.28 -16.28 5.00
C GLU A 237 6.58 -17.19 3.80
N PHE A 238 7.09 -16.61 2.71
CA PHE A 238 7.55 -17.26 1.48
C PHE A 238 6.52 -18.02 0.63
N ASP A 239 5.31 -18.21 1.11
CA ASP A 239 4.25 -18.93 0.39
C ASP A 239 3.19 -17.98 -0.16
N GLU A 240 2.65 -18.30 -1.34
CA GLU A 240 1.48 -17.60 -1.87
C GLU A 240 0.25 -17.86 -0.97
N HIS A 241 -0.47 -16.80 -0.62
CA HIS A 241 -1.59 -16.92 0.30
C HIS A 241 -2.68 -15.87 0.04
N LEU A 242 -3.95 -16.25 0.13
CA LEU A 242 -5.05 -15.31 0.24
C LEU A 242 -5.33 -15.05 1.72
N LEU A 243 -4.84 -13.95 2.24
CA LEU A 243 -5.12 -13.54 3.60
C LEU A 243 -6.49 -12.86 3.65
N VAL A 244 -7.37 -13.33 4.53
CA VAL A 244 -8.71 -12.76 4.70
C VAL A 244 -8.88 -12.34 6.16
N GLY A 245 -9.42 -11.14 6.36
CA GLY A 245 -9.71 -10.60 7.68
C GLY A 245 -10.90 -9.66 7.67
N GLU A 246 -11.33 -9.25 8.84
CA GLU A 246 -12.47 -8.35 9.03
C GLU A 246 -12.02 -6.97 9.48
N VAL A 247 -12.61 -5.93 8.90
CA VAL A 247 -12.42 -4.53 9.24
C VAL A 247 -13.75 -3.99 9.77
N ASP A 248 -13.73 -3.46 10.99
CA ASP A 248 -14.86 -2.81 11.64
C ASP A 248 -14.63 -1.29 11.73
N PRO A 249 -15.23 -0.47 10.87
CA PRO A 249 -15.08 0.99 10.94
C PRO A 249 -15.50 1.59 12.29
N ASP A 250 -16.42 0.93 13.00
CA ASP A 250 -16.87 1.39 14.33
C ASP A 250 -15.75 1.21 15.38
N LEU A 251 -14.82 0.27 15.19
CA LEU A 251 -13.66 0.13 16.07
C LEU A 251 -12.73 1.36 15.96
N VAL A 252 -12.52 1.89 14.75
CA VAL A 252 -11.74 3.12 14.55
C VAL A 252 -12.34 4.27 15.36
N ALA A 253 -13.66 4.47 15.28
CA ALA A 253 -14.34 5.53 16.02
C ALA A 253 -14.19 5.34 17.54
N ARG A 254 -14.33 4.09 18.03
CA ARG A 254 -14.16 3.77 19.45
C ARG A 254 -12.72 4.03 19.94
N GLU A 255 -11.72 3.62 19.17
CA GLU A 255 -10.32 3.81 19.56
C GLU A 255 -9.91 5.29 19.49
N ARG A 256 -10.39 6.06 18.51
CA ARG A 256 -10.21 7.53 18.48
C ARG A 256 -10.85 8.25 19.65
N ALA A 257 -12.01 7.77 20.13
CA ALA A 257 -12.63 8.32 21.31
C ALA A 257 -11.89 7.94 22.62
N ARG A 258 -11.33 6.72 22.68
CA ARG A 258 -10.57 6.23 23.84
C ARG A 258 -9.18 6.84 23.91
N ASN A 259 -8.51 6.97 22.78
CA ASN A 259 -7.16 7.50 22.62
C ASN A 259 -7.18 8.72 21.70
N PRO A 260 -7.55 9.92 22.18
CA PRO A 260 -7.85 11.08 21.33
C PRO A 260 -6.58 11.78 20.80
N LEU A 261 -5.52 11.06 20.47
CA LEU A 261 -4.22 11.62 20.05
C LEU A 261 -4.36 12.49 18.80
N LEU A 262 -5.12 12.04 17.79
CA LEU A 262 -5.35 12.82 16.55
C LEU A 262 -6.21 14.06 16.80
N ARG A 263 -7.16 14.01 17.77
CA ARG A 263 -7.95 15.20 18.16
C ARG A 263 -7.08 16.26 18.81
N ASP A 264 -6.13 15.83 19.64
CA ASP A 264 -5.30 16.70 20.45
C ASP A 264 -3.98 17.06 19.75
N GLU A 265 -3.77 16.56 18.50
CA GLU A 265 -2.60 16.87 17.71
C GLU A 265 -2.56 18.37 17.36
N ARG A 266 -1.35 18.90 17.31
CA ARG A 266 -1.08 20.31 17.06
C ARG A 266 -0.42 20.50 15.71
N ASP A 267 -1.20 20.21 14.63
CA ASP A 267 -0.78 20.37 13.23
C ASP A 267 -0.22 21.76 12.94
N ASP A 268 -0.77 22.79 13.60
CA ASP A 268 -0.30 24.15 13.48
C ASP A 268 1.15 24.35 13.98
N ILE A 269 1.52 23.63 15.04
CA ILE A 269 2.90 23.64 15.57
C ILE A 269 3.82 22.87 14.62
N VAL A 270 3.40 21.69 14.19
CA VAL A 270 4.17 20.85 13.26
C VAL A 270 4.49 21.64 11.98
N LEU A 271 3.45 22.19 11.35
CA LEU A 271 3.58 22.95 10.10
C LEU A 271 4.47 24.19 10.28
N ARG A 272 4.28 24.96 11.37
CA ARG A 272 5.09 26.15 11.65
C ARG A 272 6.58 25.82 11.81
N ASN A 273 6.90 24.74 12.53
CA ASN A 273 8.29 24.34 12.73
C ASN A 273 8.94 23.85 11.44
N ILE A 274 8.19 23.09 10.61
CA ILE A 274 8.67 22.64 9.29
C ILE A 274 8.89 23.85 8.38
N ALA A 275 7.92 24.77 8.27
CA ALA A 275 8.01 25.98 7.47
C ALA A 275 9.22 26.84 7.88
N SER A 276 9.41 27.06 9.19
CA SER A 276 10.55 27.81 9.72
C SER A 276 11.89 27.16 9.32
N ARG A 277 12.00 25.82 9.45
CA ARG A 277 13.21 25.10 9.03
C ARG A 277 13.52 25.24 7.55
N LEU A 278 12.47 25.33 6.71
CA LEU A 278 12.59 25.49 5.26
C LEU A 278 12.74 26.96 4.83
N GLY A 279 12.72 27.93 5.75
CA GLY A 279 12.74 29.36 5.43
C GLY A 279 11.46 29.86 4.76
N LEU A 280 10.35 29.13 4.90
CA LEU A 280 9.06 29.51 4.35
C LEU A 280 8.28 30.39 5.34
N ALA A 281 7.64 31.45 4.83
CA ALA A 281 6.70 32.22 5.64
C ALA A 281 5.44 31.38 5.88
N PHE A 282 5.07 31.22 7.15
CA PHE A 282 3.81 30.60 7.54
C PHE A 282 2.87 31.71 8.03
N ASP A 283 1.93 32.10 7.18
CA ASP A 283 0.87 33.05 7.52
C ASP A 283 -0.39 32.25 7.90
N ARG A 284 -0.76 32.33 9.17
CA ARG A 284 -2.02 31.80 9.67
C ARG A 284 -3.11 32.77 9.19
N ARG A 285 -3.73 32.48 8.06
CA ARG A 285 -5.02 33.12 7.78
C ARG A 285 -6.04 32.46 8.70
N ASP A 286 -6.59 33.28 9.55
CA ASP A 286 -7.59 32.97 10.59
C ASP A 286 -8.73 32.06 10.12
#